data_aff1110213ae832c3f212da26a995d61
#
_entry.id   aff1110213ae832c3f212da26a995d61
#
_cell.length_a   1.000
_cell.length_b   1.000
_cell.length_c   1.000
_cell.angle_alpha   90.00
_cell.angle_beta   90.00
_cell.angle_gamma   90.00
#
_symmetry.space_group_name_H-M   'P 1'
#
loop_
_entity.id
_entity.type
_entity.pdbx_description
1 polymer ?
#
loop_
_entity_poly.entity_id
_entity_poly.type
_entity_poly.pdbx_seq_one_letter_code
_entity_poly.pdbx_strand_id
1 'polypeptide(L)'
;MVDTIFALTNPGDKIVMFSPYFENYRAQAIMADCEPIFVPLVPPAFNFDANVLEDAFKQGAKAILICNPSNPSGKVFTYEELKFISELCIKYDVYAIMDEVYEHIVYDGHKHIYMNSLPGMWERTVSCSSLSKTYSITGWRLGYAIAPKPIMDRIKQYHDFNTVGAPSPLME
;
A
#
# COMPACT_ATOMS: atom_id res chain seq x y z
N MET A 1 -3.38 -7.61 -2.68
CA MET A 1 -3.26 -6.88 -1.39
C MET A 1 -3.14 -7.82 -0.20
N VAL A 2 -4.10 -8.70 0.05
CA VAL A 2 -4.03 -9.64 1.19
C VAL A 2 -2.79 -10.52 1.14
N ASP A 3 -2.46 -11.10 -0.02
CA ASP A 3 -1.25 -11.93 -0.20
C ASP A 3 0.04 -11.15 0.09
N THR A 4 0.03 -9.84 -0.19
CA THR A 4 1.15 -8.94 0.12
C THR A 4 1.33 -8.77 1.62
N ILE A 5 0.24 -8.58 2.36
CA ILE A 5 0.29 -8.48 3.82
C ILE A 5 0.85 -9.78 4.41
N PHE A 6 0.29 -10.94 4.05
CA PHE A 6 0.79 -12.23 4.52
C PHE A 6 2.26 -12.49 4.16
N ALA A 7 2.70 -12.01 2.98
CA ALA A 7 4.09 -12.21 2.55
C ALA A 7 5.10 -11.35 3.33
N LEU A 8 4.68 -10.19 3.83
CA LEU A 8 5.58 -9.21 4.47
C LEU A 8 5.52 -9.19 5.99
N THR A 9 4.47 -9.78 6.58
CA THR A 9 4.24 -9.71 8.02
C THR A 9 4.11 -11.09 8.66
N ASN A 10 4.24 -11.13 9.98
CA ASN A 10 3.97 -12.28 10.82
C ASN A 10 2.87 -11.91 11.83
N PRO A 11 2.21 -12.90 12.47
CA PRO A 11 1.29 -12.65 13.57
C PRO A 11 1.90 -11.76 14.64
N GLY A 12 1.16 -10.74 15.07
CA GLY A 12 1.59 -9.74 16.05
C GLY A 12 2.37 -8.55 15.47
N ASP A 13 2.75 -8.57 14.20
CA ASP A 13 3.38 -7.42 13.55
C ASP A 13 2.40 -6.23 13.43
N LYS A 14 2.95 -5.03 13.46
CA LYS A 14 2.17 -3.78 13.36
C LYS A 14 2.20 -3.20 11.96
N ILE A 15 1.04 -2.74 11.48
CA ILE A 15 0.89 -2.10 10.17
C ILE A 15 0.35 -0.69 10.37
N VAL A 16 1.11 0.33 9.94
CA VAL A 16 0.66 1.72 9.92
C VAL A 16 -0.28 1.94 8.74
N MET A 17 -1.40 2.62 8.98
CA MET A 17 -2.39 2.99 7.97
C MET A 17 -2.86 4.41 8.20
N PHE A 18 -3.06 5.17 7.13
CA PHE A 18 -3.75 6.45 7.22
C PHE A 18 -5.26 6.27 7.40
N SER A 19 -5.89 7.16 8.15
CA SER A 19 -7.35 7.20 8.33
C SER A 19 -7.91 8.56 7.89
N PRO A 20 -8.97 8.62 7.04
CA PRO A 20 -9.81 7.51 6.59
C PRO A 20 -9.10 6.60 5.58
N TYR A 21 -9.52 5.34 5.50
CA TYR A 21 -8.93 4.30 4.67
C TYR A 21 -10.02 3.46 3.96
N PHE A 22 -9.62 2.71 2.93
CA PHE A 22 -10.49 1.72 2.32
C PHE A 22 -10.73 0.54 3.27
N GLU A 23 -11.98 0.21 3.50
CA GLU A 23 -12.44 -0.69 4.57
C GLU A 23 -11.71 -2.03 4.66
N ASN A 24 -11.29 -2.58 3.50
CA ASN A 24 -10.64 -3.88 3.46
C ASN A 24 -9.25 -3.92 4.13
N TYR A 25 -8.55 -2.79 4.25
CA TYR A 25 -7.18 -2.81 4.78
C TYR A 25 -7.13 -3.27 6.23
N ARG A 26 -8.00 -2.72 7.07
CA ARG A 26 -8.10 -3.13 8.46
C ARG A 26 -8.51 -4.60 8.58
N ALA A 27 -9.50 -5.04 7.80
CA ALA A 27 -9.97 -6.42 7.81
C ALA A 27 -8.83 -7.38 7.40
N GLN A 28 -8.07 -7.05 6.37
CA GLN A 28 -6.95 -7.86 5.88
C GLN A 28 -5.79 -7.92 6.88
N ALA A 29 -5.49 -6.81 7.57
CA ALA A 29 -4.50 -6.80 8.64
C ALA A 29 -4.90 -7.72 9.81
N ILE A 30 -6.18 -7.67 10.22
CA ILE A 30 -6.71 -8.56 11.27
C ILE A 30 -6.69 -10.02 10.82
N MET A 31 -7.03 -10.32 9.56
CA MET A 31 -6.94 -11.68 9.02
C MET A 31 -5.51 -12.23 9.05
N ALA A 32 -4.51 -11.36 8.94
CA ALA A 32 -3.09 -11.71 9.06
C ALA A 32 -2.60 -11.70 10.52
N ASP A 33 -3.49 -11.56 11.50
CA ASP A 33 -3.18 -11.41 12.92
C ASP A 33 -2.21 -10.27 13.21
N CYS A 34 -2.30 -9.18 12.43
CA CYS A 34 -1.53 -7.97 12.59
C CYS A 34 -2.31 -6.89 13.35
N GLU A 35 -1.57 -6.03 14.05
CA GLU A 35 -2.10 -4.86 14.78
C GLU A 35 -2.06 -3.60 13.88
N PRO A 36 -3.22 -3.03 13.47
CA PRO A 36 -3.23 -1.78 12.72
C PRO A 36 -3.00 -0.57 13.61
N ILE A 37 -2.07 0.31 13.22
CA ILE A 37 -1.85 1.62 13.83
C ILE A 37 -2.39 2.69 12.87
N PHE A 38 -3.30 3.53 13.34
CA PHE A 38 -3.92 4.55 12.51
C PHE A 38 -3.31 5.93 12.71
N VAL A 39 -2.97 6.60 11.60
CA VAL A 39 -2.50 7.98 11.55
C VAL A 39 -3.57 8.83 10.87
N PRO A 40 -4.12 9.87 11.51
CA PRO A 40 -5.18 10.69 10.93
C PRO A 40 -4.69 11.50 9.73
N LEU A 41 -5.50 11.53 8.68
CA LEU A 41 -5.48 12.55 7.62
C LEU A 41 -6.52 13.61 7.97
N VAL A 42 -6.09 14.85 8.16
CA VAL A 42 -6.94 15.94 8.66
C VAL A 42 -7.55 16.74 7.50
N PRO A 43 -8.87 16.74 7.32
CA PRO A 43 -9.52 17.57 6.30
C PRO A 43 -9.37 19.08 6.60
N PRO A 44 -9.50 19.98 5.57
CA PRO A 44 -9.92 19.63 4.20
C PRO A 44 -8.79 19.12 3.30
N ALA A 45 -7.52 19.40 3.62
CA ALA A 45 -6.36 19.05 2.79
C ALA A 45 -5.89 17.60 3.00
N PHE A 46 -6.42 16.90 3.99
CA PHE A 46 -6.01 15.54 4.36
C PHE A 46 -4.51 15.39 4.62
N ASN A 47 -3.92 16.38 5.28
CA ASN A 47 -2.53 16.32 5.73
C ASN A 47 -2.41 15.44 6.98
N PHE A 48 -1.25 14.83 7.16
CA PHE A 48 -0.90 14.11 8.39
C PHE A 48 0.10 14.92 9.23
N ASP A 49 0.12 14.64 10.53
CA ASP A 49 1.15 15.15 11.42
C ASP A 49 2.39 14.25 11.34
N ALA A 50 3.54 14.85 11.01
CA ALA A 50 4.82 14.17 10.86
C ALA A 50 5.28 13.46 12.14
N ASN A 51 5.03 14.07 13.32
CA ASN A 51 5.42 13.49 14.60
C ASN A 51 4.54 12.28 14.94
N VAL A 52 3.22 12.39 14.69
CA VAL A 52 2.28 11.27 14.91
C VAL A 52 2.65 10.09 14.01
N LEU A 53 3.02 10.37 12.75
CA LEU A 53 3.46 9.32 11.83
C LEU A 53 4.77 8.68 12.31
N GLU A 54 5.78 9.47 12.66
CA GLU A 54 7.03 8.93 13.16
C GLU A 54 6.85 8.13 14.47
N ASP A 55 5.98 8.58 15.36
CA ASP A 55 5.68 7.85 16.60
C ASP A 55 4.96 6.52 16.34
N ALA A 56 4.16 6.43 15.26
CA ALA A 56 3.61 5.16 14.82
C ALA A 56 4.71 4.18 14.35
N PHE A 57 5.72 4.66 13.63
CA PHE A 57 6.87 3.84 13.23
C PHE A 57 7.71 3.37 14.43
N LYS A 58 7.95 4.25 15.42
CA LYS A 58 8.68 3.93 16.67
C LYS A 58 8.03 2.83 17.49
N GLN A 59 6.73 2.58 17.32
CA GLN A 59 6.04 1.48 17.97
C GLN A 59 6.43 0.09 17.42
N GLY A 60 7.38 0.02 16.49
CA GLY A 60 7.84 -1.23 15.89
C GLY A 60 6.98 -1.65 14.70
N ALA A 61 6.52 -0.69 13.90
CA ALA A 61 5.81 -1.01 12.66
C ALA A 61 6.65 -1.88 11.74
N LYS A 62 6.04 -2.91 11.15
CA LYS A 62 6.65 -3.78 10.14
C LYS A 62 6.35 -3.30 8.73
N ALA A 63 5.19 -2.72 8.52
CA ALA A 63 4.77 -2.18 7.24
C ALA A 63 3.95 -0.90 7.42
N ILE A 64 3.94 -0.05 6.37
CA ILE A 64 2.96 1.00 6.17
C ILE A 64 2.14 0.69 4.91
N LEU A 65 0.82 0.82 4.99
CA LEU A 65 -0.09 0.65 3.86
C LEU A 65 -0.66 2.01 3.46
N ILE A 66 -0.46 2.38 2.20
CA ILE A 66 -0.85 3.68 1.64
C ILE A 66 -1.66 3.47 0.36
N CYS A 67 -2.83 4.10 0.29
CA CYS A 67 -3.60 4.24 -0.96
C CYS A 67 -3.26 5.60 -1.59
N ASN A 68 -2.72 5.60 -2.79
CA ASN A 68 -2.36 6.82 -3.51
C ASN A 68 -2.67 6.71 -5.01
N PRO A 69 -3.58 7.53 -5.54
CA PRO A 69 -4.54 8.41 -4.86
C PRO A 69 -5.45 7.68 -3.87
N SER A 70 -5.85 8.37 -2.79
CA SER A 70 -6.51 7.75 -1.64
C SER A 70 -8.02 7.55 -1.82
N ASN A 71 -8.50 6.40 -1.43
CA ASN A 71 -9.91 6.13 -1.19
C ASN A 71 -10.13 6.02 0.34
N PRO A 72 -11.03 6.83 0.97
CA PRO A 72 -12.06 7.67 0.35
C PRO A 72 -11.70 9.15 0.22
N SER A 73 -10.53 9.62 0.70
CA SER A 73 -10.24 11.06 0.86
C SER A 73 -9.97 11.80 -0.45
N GLY A 74 -9.62 11.09 -1.53
CA GLY A 74 -9.17 11.70 -2.79
C GLY A 74 -7.78 12.33 -2.73
N LYS A 75 -7.07 12.23 -1.58
CA LYS A 75 -5.72 12.78 -1.45
C LYS A 75 -4.78 12.16 -2.46
N VAL A 76 -4.03 13.02 -3.15
CA VAL A 76 -2.82 12.64 -3.89
C VAL A 76 -1.62 13.10 -3.06
N PHE A 77 -0.80 12.16 -2.62
CA PHE A 77 0.38 12.48 -1.82
C PHE A 77 1.43 13.22 -2.65
N THR A 78 2.00 14.29 -2.09
CA THR A 78 3.07 15.07 -2.73
C THR A 78 4.40 14.32 -2.71
N TYR A 79 5.36 14.81 -3.50
CA TYR A 79 6.72 14.27 -3.48
C TYR A 79 7.37 14.40 -2.09
N GLU A 80 7.19 15.54 -1.44
CA GLU A 80 7.75 15.83 -0.11
C GLU A 80 7.15 14.91 0.95
N GLU A 81 5.84 14.66 0.89
CA GLU A 81 5.18 13.71 1.79
C GLU A 81 5.68 12.28 1.60
N LEU A 82 5.74 11.80 0.36
CA LEU A 82 6.24 10.46 0.06
C LEU A 82 7.73 10.32 0.36
N LYS A 83 8.53 11.37 0.12
CA LYS A 83 9.94 11.41 0.50
C LYS A 83 10.09 11.28 2.01
N PHE A 84 9.35 12.05 2.80
CA PHE A 84 9.37 11.95 4.26
C PHE A 84 8.99 10.54 4.74
N ILE A 85 7.92 9.96 4.18
CA ILE A 85 7.52 8.58 4.50
C ILE A 85 8.63 7.59 4.12
N SER A 86 9.27 7.76 2.96
CA SER A 86 10.37 6.89 2.53
C SER A 86 11.57 6.94 3.47
N GLU A 87 11.92 8.12 3.97
CA GLU A 87 12.98 8.29 4.96
C GLU A 87 12.66 7.56 6.28
N LEU A 88 11.39 7.57 6.71
CA LEU A 88 10.95 6.78 7.87
C LEU A 88 11.00 5.27 7.58
N CYS A 89 10.57 4.83 6.40
CA CYS A 89 10.65 3.42 6.00
C CYS A 89 12.09 2.91 6.02
N ILE A 90 13.05 3.72 5.55
CA ILE A 90 14.46 3.39 5.56
C ILE A 90 15.01 3.38 7.00
N LYS A 91 14.70 4.43 7.77
CA LYS A 91 15.20 4.60 9.14
C LYS A 91 14.77 3.48 10.09
N TYR A 92 13.52 3.01 9.95
CA TYR A 92 12.91 2.02 10.85
C TYR A 92 12.80 0.62 10.24
N ASP A 93 13.36 0.39 9.06
CA ASP A 93 13.30 -0.88 8.30
C ASP A 93 11.88 -1.40 8.07
N VAL A 94 11.02 -0.50 7.60
CA VAL A 94 9.59 -0.75 7.37
C VAL A 94 9.31 -0.96 5.88
N TYR A 95 8.47 -1.93 5.53
CA TYR A 95 7.98 -2.13 4.17
C TYR A 95 6.88 -1.14 3.81
N ALA A 96 6.88 -0.65 2.56
CA ALA A 96 5.79 0.14 2.01
C ALA A 96 4.89 -0.74 1.13
N ILE A 97 3.61 -0.86 1.49
CA ILE A 97 2.57 -1.51 0.69
C ILE A 97 1.74 -0.39 0.07
N MET A 98 1.84 -0.24 -1.25
CA MET A 98 1.17 0.82 -1.98
C MET A 98 -0.05 0.25 -2.70
N ASP A 99 -1.23 0.84 -2.46
CA ASP A 99 -2.40 0.63 -3.30
C ASP A 99 -2.49 1.77 -4.31
N GLU A 100 -2.17 1.48 -5.56
CA GLU A 100 -2.03 2.46 -6.64
C GLU A 100 -3.13 2.30 -7.70
N VAL A 101 -4.26 1.68 -7.32
CA VAL A 101 -5.37 1.39 -8.25
C VAL A 101 -5.93 2.64 -8.95
N TYR A 102 -5.72 3.83 -8.40
CA TYR A 102 -6.14 5.12 -8.95
C TYR A 102 -4.99 5.92 -9.60
N GLU A 103 -3.83 5.31 -9.87
CA GLU A 103 -2.61 5.97 -10.36
C GLU A 103 -2.80 6.83 -11.62
N HIS A 104 -3.77 6.48 -12.48
CA HIS A 104 -4.11 7.22 -13.68
C HIS A 104 -5.33 8.15 -13.52
N ILE A 105 -5.91 8.24 -12.33
CA ILE A 105 -7.09 9.07 -12.02
C ILE A 105 -6.63 10.21 -11.12
N VAL A 106 -5.89 11.13 -11.70
CA VAL A 106 -5.36 12.34 -11.07
C VAL A 106 -5.78 13.57 -11.86
N TYR A 107 -6.07 14.68 -11.17
CA TYR A 107 -6.62 15.90 -11.74
C TYR A 107 -5.82 17.12 -11.29
N ASP A 108 -6.19 18.30 -11.79
CA ASP A 108 -5.70 19.62 -11.36
C ASP A 108 -4.17 19.75 -11.38
N GLY A 109 -3.51 19.11 -12.35
CA GLY A 109 -2.06 19.16 -12.52
C GLY A 109 -1.26 18.31 -11.53
N HIS A 110 -1.94 17.57 -10.63
CA HIS A 110 -1.27 16.58 -9.80
C HIS A 110 -0.65 15.46 -10.65
N LYS A 111 0.43 14.88 -10.13
CA LYS A 111 1.08 13.72 -10.75
C LYS A 111 1.18 12.60 -9.74
N HIS A 112 0.87 11.39 -10.16
CA HIS A 112 1.15 10.21 -9.36
C HIS A 112 2.67 10.01 -9.22
N ILE A 113 3.10 9.68 -8.02
CA ILE A 113 4.50 9.40 -7.69
C ILE A 113 4.56 8.00 -7.12
N TYR A 114 5.35 7.16 -7.74
CA TYR A 114 5.54 5.79 -7.30
C TYR A 114 6.56 5.72 -6.16
N MET A 115 6.16 5.17 -5.03
CA MET A 115 7.02 5.01 -3.85
C MET A 115 8.28 4.19 -4.17
N ASN A 116 8.15 3.15 -4.98
CA ASN A 116 9.26 2.29 -5.40
C ASN A 116 10.30 3.00 -6.28
N SER A 117 9.98 4.18 -6.84
CA SER A 117 10.91 5.00 -7.62
C SER A 117 11.78 5.93 -6.76
N LEU A 118 11.45 6.09 -5.48
CA LEU A 118 12.23 6.92 -4.56
C LEU A 118 13.52 6.19 -4.16
N PRO A 119 14.62 6.94 -3.91
CA PRO A 119 15.90 6.35 -3.51
C PRO A 119 15.76 5.42 -2.31
N GLY A 120 16.30 4.19 -2.40
CA GLY A 120 16.30 3.19 -1.34
C GLY A 120 14.95 2.52 -1.07
N MET A 121 13.93 2.78 -1.90
CA MET A 121 12.59 2.21 -1.69
C MET A 121 12.27 0.99 -2.53
N TRP A 122 13.02 0.72 -3.60
CA TRP A 122 12.76 -0.44 -4.45
C TRP A 122 12.75 -1.76 -3.65
N GLU A 123 13.76 -1.96 -2.80
CA GLU A 123 13.96 -3.21 -2.05
C GLU A 123 12.93 -3.44 -0.94
N ARG A 124 12.10 -2.42 -0.63
CA ARG A 124 11.14 -2.46 0.49
C ARG A 124 9.72 -2.04 0.10
N THR A 125 9.43 -1.89 -1.20
CA THR A 125 8.10 -1.48 -1.67
C THR A 125 7.42 -2.59 -2.45
N VAL A 126 6.12 -2.77 -2.20
CA VAL A 126 5.22 -3.52 -3.06
C VAL A 126 4.18 -2.56 -3.60
N SER A 127 4.20 -2.31 -4.90
CA SER A 127 3.17 -1.57 -5.62
C SER A 127 2.08 -2.53 -6.07
N CYS A 128 0.88 -2.37 -5.53
CA CYS A 128 -0.32 -3.11 -5.93
C CYS A 128 -1.21 -2.19 -6.77
N SER A 129 -1.60 -2.64 -7.95
CA SER A 129 -2.53 -1.90 -8.80
C SER A 129 -3.50 -2.85 -9.51
N SER A 130 -4.43 -2.29 -10.27
CA SER A 130 -5.37 -3.09 -11.05
C SER A 130 -5.90 -2.33 -12.26
N LEU A 131 -6.43 -3.08 -13.22
CA LEU A 131 -7.08 -2.53 -14.40
C LEU A 131 -8.52 -2.05 -14.11
N SER A 132 -9.00 -2.36 -12.90
CA SER A 132 -10.40 -2.17 -12.48
C SER A 132 -10.92 -0.75 -12.65
N LYS A 133 -10.11 0.26 -12.27
CA LYS A 133 -10.54 1.66 -12.24
C LYS A 133 -10.15 2.39 -13.52
N THR A 134 -8.91 2.24 -13.96
CA THR A 134 -8.40 2.88 -15.17
C THR A 134 -9.22 2.52 -16.41
N TYR A 135 -9.63 1.26 -16.52
CA TYR A 135 -10.36 0.76 -17.69
C TYR A 135 -11.84 0.46 -17.42
N SER A 136 -12.35 0.78 -16.23
CA SER A 136 -13.74 0.51 -15.83
C SER A 136 -14.15 -0.97 -15.91
N ILE A 137 -13.20 -1.89 -15.71
CA ILE A 137 -13.41 -3.34 -15.82
C ILE A 137 -13.36 -4.05 -14.46
N THR A 138 -13.88 -3.42 -13.41
CA THR A 138 -13.84 -3.94 -12.04
C THR A 138 -14.33 -5.39 -11.92
N GLY A 139 -15.35 -5.76 -12.69
CA GLY A 139 -15.92 -7.11 -12.71
C GLY A 139 -14.98 -8.19 -13.24
N TRP A 140 -13.92 -7.83 -13.98
CA TRP A 140 -12.97 -8.79 -14.55
C TRP A 140 -11.98 -9.33 -13.51
N ARG A 141 -11.89 -8.69 -12.36
CA ARG A 141 -11.06 -9.13 -11.23
C ARG A 141 -9.56 -9.24 -11.55
N LEU A 142 -9.04 -8.33 -12.38
CA LEU A 142 -7.61 -8.28 -12.75
C LEU A 142 -6.88 -7.22 -11.94
N GLY A 143 -5.77 -7.65 -11.36
CA GLY A 143 -4.81 -6.77 -10.67
C GLY A 143 -3.42 -7.36 -10.74
N TYR A 144 -2.44 -6.56 -10.35
CA TYR A 144 -1.04 -6.96 -10.38
C TYR A 144 -0.29 -6.36 -9.19
N ALA A 145 0.85 -6.95 -8.88
CA ALA A 145 1.80 -6.44 -7.91
C ALA A 145 3.19 -6.35 -8.54
N ILE A 146 3.93 -5.33 -8.17
CA ILE A 146 5.31 -5.10 -8.60
C ILE A 146 6.17 -4.96 -7.36
N ALA A 147 7.19 -5.79 -7.24
CA ALA A 147 8.17 -5.76 -6.15
C ALA A 147 9.45 -6.49 -6.56
N PRO A 148 10.54 -6.38 -5.78
CA PRO A 148 11.73 -7.19 -5.98
C PRO A 148 11.43 -8.69 -5.91
N LYS A 149 12.21 -9.46 -6.66
CA LYS A 149 12.02 -10.91 -6.78
C LYS A 149 11.86 -11.66 -5.45
N PRO A 150 12.68 -11.40 -4.39
CA PRO A 150 12.50 -12.12 -3.12
C PRO A 150 11.13 -11.90 -2.47
N ILE A 151 10.59 -10.68 -2.58
CA ILE A 151 9.25 -10.36 -2.08
C ILE A 151 8.18 -11.01 -2.96
N MET A 152 8.33 -10.91 -4.29
CA MET A 152 7.38 -11.50 -5.24
C MET A 152 7.29 -13.02 -5.12
N ASP A 153 8.40 -13.71 -4.87
CA ASP A 153 8.40 -15.16 -4.68
C ASP A 153 7.54 -15.56 -3.46
N ARG A 154 7.60 -14.78 -2.37
CA ARG A 154 6.74 -14.99 -1.20
C ARG A 154 5.27 -14.66 -1.49
N ILE A 155 4.99 -13.54 -2.19
CA ILE A 155 3.61 -13.18 -2.57
C ILE A 155 2.98 -14.27 -3.43
N LYS A 156 3.73 -14.83 -4.41
CA LYS A 156 3.25 -15.91 -5.26
C LYS A 156 2.87 -17.16 -4.48
N GLN A 157 3.65 -17.54 -3.46
CA GLN A 157 3.32 -18.68 -2.61
C GLN A 157 1.97 -18.52 -1.91
N TYR A 158 1.72 -17.34 -1.32
CA TYR A 158 0.41 -17.06 -0.71
C TYR A 158 -0.71 -16.97 -1.74
N HIS A 159 -0.44 -16.38 -2.91
CA HIS A 159 -1.41 -16.28 -3.98
C HIS A 159 -1.87 -17.64 -4.51
N ASP A 160 -0.95 -18.59 -4.68
CA ASP A 160 -1.26 -19.97 -5.10
C ASP A 160 -2.24 -20.66 -4.13
N PHE A 161 -2.06 -20.45 -2.82
CA PHE A 161 -2.94 -21.05 -1.82
C PHE A 161 -4.28 -20.32 -1.66
N ASN A 162 -4.29 -19.00 -1.84
CA ASN A 162 -5.50 -18.19 -1.61
C ASN A 162 -6.43 -18.15 -2.82
N THR A 163 -5.89 -18.15 -4.05
CA THR A 163 -6.70 -17.88 -5.26
C THR A 163 -6.36 -18.77 -6.45
N VAL A 164 -5.28 -19.58 -6.38
CA VAL A 164 -4.76 -20.42 -7.48
C VAL A 164 -4.26 -19.60 -8.69
N GLY A 165 -4.81 -18.43 -8.93
CA GLY A 165 -4.41 -17.53 -10.02
C GLY A 165 -5.51 -16.55 -10.42
N ALA A 166 -5.16 -15.64 -11.33
CA ALA A 166 -6.12 -14.73 -11.93
C ALA A 166 -7.01 -15.45 -12.96
N PRO A 167 -8.15 -14.85 -13.38
CA PRO A 167 -9.03 -15.42 -14.40
C PRO A 167 -8.30 -15.63 -15.73
N SER A 168 -7.97 -16.89 -16.04
CA SER A 168 -7.11 -17.27 -17.18
C SER A 168 -7.50 -16.68 -18.54
N PRO A 169 -8.79 -16.63 -18.93
CA PRO A 169 -9.18 -16.06 -20.22
C PRO A 169 -8.85 -14.58 -20.41
N LEU A 170 -8.49 -13.90 -19.32
CA LEU A 170 -8.26 -12.44 -19.32
C LEU A 170 -6.78 -12.10 -19.10
N MET A 171 -5.92 -13.12 -19.01
CA MET A 171 -4.46 -12.95 -18.84
C MET A 171 -3.69 -13.02 -20.17
N GLU A 172 -4.33 -13.46 -21.25
CA GLU A 172 -3.83 -13.49 -22.61
C GLU A 172 -4.17 -12.15 -23.30
#